data_1922b5c2efb839f9d8cc2e089448b1c8
#
_entry.id   1922b5c2efb839f9d8cc2e089448b1c8
#
_cell.length_a   1.000
_cell.length_b   1.000
_cell.length_c   1.000
_cell.angle_alpha   90.00
_cell.angle_beta   90.00
_cell.angle_gamma   90.00
#
_symmetry.space_group_name_H-M   'P 1'
#
loop_
_entity.id
_entity.type
_entity.pdbx_description
1 polymer ?
#
loop_
_entity_poly.entity_id
_entity_poly.type
_entity_poly.pdbx_seq_one_letter_code
_entity_poly.pdbx_strand_id
1 'polypeptide(L)'
;KEFRKKQLIGLLICLFFCGIGEILPILSIGPLLSGIIGYGYDQSFSFLKIFEDLDLFRDERNALIFSTFIFLLIAFIGYSFRILTTSLNAKLAAGIGTDISTELYERTLYQNYSTHVKRDSSVVVSALTTKFTMTVNTIFMFLQLISNLLISFFIILTLLFINFYINLIAFII
;
A
#
# COMPACT_ATOMS: atom_id res chain seq x y z
N LYS A 1 -19.44 10.67 -12.06
CA LYS A 1 -19.38 10.61 -10.58
C LYS A 1 -19.51 9.18 -10.01
N GLU A 2 -20.38 8.31 -10.54
CA GLU A 2 -20.54 6.93 -10.06
C GLU A 2 -19.33 6.03 -10.36
N PHE A 3 -18.69 6.19 -11.49
CA PHE A 3 -17.50 5.42 -11.87
C PHE A 3 -16.34 5.64 -10.87
N ARG A 4 -16.19 6.86 -10.36
CA ARG A 4 -15.15 7.17 -9.36
C ARG A 4 -15.43 6.59 -7.98
N LYS A 5 -16.71 6.49 -7.59
CA LYS A 5 -17.09 5.79 -6.35
C LYS A 5 -16.67 4.31 -6.39
N LYS A 6 -16.89 3.65 -7.55
CA LYS A 6 -16.44 2.25 -7.74
C LYS A 6 -14.93 2.11 -7.66
N GLN A 7 -14.17 3.06 -8.22
CA GLN A 7 -12.71 3.07 -8.12
C GLN A 7 -12.22 3.27 -6.68
N LEU A 8 -12.86 4.16 -5.90
CA LEU A 8 -12.57 4.37 -4.49
C LEU A 8 -12.86 3.12 -3.65
N ILE A 9 -13.99 2.45 -3.89
CA ILE A 9 -14.33 1.20 -3.20
C ILE A 9 -13.31 0.12 -3.54
N GLY A 10 -12.93 -0.03 -4.81
CA GLY A 10 -11.90 -0.97 -5.23
C GLY A 10 -10.54 -0.69 -4.56
N LEU A 11 -10.18 0.59 -4.42
CA LEU A 11 -8.97 1.00 -3.72
C LEU A 11 -9.03 0.64 -2.23
N LEU A 12 -10.15 0.88 -1.54
CA LEU A 12 -10.32 0.53 -0.13
C LEU A 12 -10.21 -0.99 0.10
N ILE A 13 -10.82 -1.79 -0.77
CA ILE A 13 -10.70 -3.25 -0.71
C ILE A 13 -9.23 -3.67 -0.91
N CYS A 14 -8.57 -3.09 -1.90
CA CYS A 14 -7.16 -3.40 -2.18
C CYS A 14 -6.25 -2.98 -1.02
N LEU A 15 -6.51 -1.85 -0.36
CA LEU A 15 -5.79 -1.39 0.84
C LEU A 15 -5.95 -2.36 2.00
N PHE A 16 -7.15 -2.92 2.19
CA PHE A 16 -7.39 -3.92 3.22
C PHE A 16 -6.54 -5.18 2.99
N PHE A 17 -6.52 -5.71 1.77
CA PHE A 17 -5.68 -6.85 1.42
C PHE A 17 -4.18 -6.52 1.48
N CYS A 18 -3.79 -5.31 1.11
CA CYS A 18 -2.41 -4.84 1.25
C CYS A 18 -1.97 -4.81 2.72
N GLY A 19 -2.82 -4.31 3.63
CA GLY A 19 -2.56 -4.33 5.06
C GLY A 19 -2.32 -5.74 5.60
N ILE A 20 -3.16 -6.70 5.25
CA ILE A 20 -2.97 -8.11 5.59
C ILE A 20 -1.67 -8.65 4.97
N GLY A 21 -1.41 -8.34 3.72
CA GLY A 21 -0.21 -8.77 3.00
C GLY A 21 1.10 -8.27 3.61
N GLU A 22 1.11 -7.13 4.28
CA GLU A 22 2.28 -6.60 4.99
C GLU A 22 2.47 -7.19 6.39
N ILE A 23 1.39 -7.66 7.02
CA ILE A 23 1.44 -8.30 8.34
C ILE A 23 2.01 -9.73 8.25
N LEU A 24 1.60 -10.48 7.23
CA LEU A 24 1.97 -11.88 7.08
C LEU A 24 3.49 -12.13 7.02
N PRO A 25 4.31 -11.38 6.28
CA PRO A 25 5.77 -11.52 6.32
C PRO A 25 6.34 -11.23 7.72
N ILE A 26 5.81 -10.25 8.45
CA ILE A 26 6.26 -9.93 9.81
C ILE A 26 6.02 -11.12 10.75
N LEU A 27 4.84 -11.75 10.66
CA LEU A 27 4.51 -12.93 11.43
C LEU A 27 5.38 -14.14 11.07
N SER A 28 5.78 -14.27 9.81
CA SER A 28 6.60 -15.39 9.34
C SER A 28 8.10 -15.27 9.66
N ILE A 29 8.57 -14.10 10.11
CA ILE A 29 9.96 -13.91 10.58
C ILE A 29 10.24 -14.73 11.85
N GLY A 30 9.29 -14.84 12.78
CA GLY A 30 9.47 -15.57 14.04
C GLY A 30 9.88 -17.03 13.84
N PRO A 31 9.11 -17.82 13.08
CA PRO A 31 9.47 -19.19 12.75
C PRO A 31 10.81 -19.33 12.02
N LEU A 32 11.12 -18.39 11.13
CA LEU A 32 12.39 -18.39 10.41
C LEU A 32 13.58 -18.15 11.36
N LEU A 33 13.45 -17.23 12.30
CA LEU A 33 14.48 -16.97 13.30
C LEU A 33 14.65 -18.15 14.27
N SER A 34 13.57 -18.76 14.73
CA SER A 34 13.66 -19.93 15.62
C SER A 34 14.39 -21.10 14.97
N GLY A 35 14.16 -21.33 13.68
CA GLY A 35 14.87 -22.32 12.90
C GLY A 35 16.37 -22.01 12.70
N ILE A 36 16.75 -20.72 12.56
CA ILE A 36 18.16 -20.31 12.41
C ILE A 36 18.94 -20.43 13.74
N ILE A 37 18.29 -20.10 14.86
CA ILE A 37 18.93 -20.09 16.20
C ILE A 37 19.05 -21.49 16.78
N GLY A 38 18.39 -22.51 16.19
CA GLY A 38 18.41 -23.89 16.69
C GLY A 38 17.57 -24.10 17.96
N TYR A 39 16.79 -23.12 18.39
CA TYR A 39 15.72 -23.32 19.35
C TYR A 39 14.61 -24.06 18.60
N GLY A 40 14.32 -25.31 19.01
CA GLY A 40 13.24 -26.10 18.44
C GLY A 40 11.99 -25.22 18.26
N TYR A 41 11.25 -25.46 17.18
CA TYR A 41 10.05 -24.69 16.83
C TYR A 41 9.11 -24.62 18.04
N ASP A 42 9.25 -23.55 18.83
CA ASP A 42 8.49 -23.37 20.05
C ASP A 42 7.01 -23.21 19.68
N GLN A 43 6.16 -23.88 20.45
CA GLN A 43 4.71 -24.01 20.25
C GLN A 43 3.93 -22.69 20.20
N SER A 44 4.62 -21.55 20.26
CA SER A 44 4.05 -20.21 20.33
C SER A 44 3.42 -19.71 19.01
N PHE A 45 3.74 -20.32 17.88
CA PHE A 45 3.19 -19.91 16.59
C PHE A 45 2.18 -20.92 16.05
N SER A 46 0.90 -20.76 16.46
CA SER A 46 -0.25 -21.57 16.02
C SER A 46 -0.36 -21.75 14.49
N PHE A 47 0.21 -20.86 13.70
CA PHE A 47 0.19 -20.92 12.24
C PHE A 47 1.03 -22.08 11.70
N LEU A 48 2.13 -22.45 12.35
CA LEU A 48 2.99 -23.56 11.92
C LEU A 48 2.40 -24.92 12.26
N LYS A 49 1.50 -25.01 13.25
CA LYS A 49 0.81 -26.27 13.58
C LYS A 49 0.02 -26.83 12.40
N ILE A 50 -0.44 -25.98 11.48
CA ILE A 50 -1.13 -26.42 10.25
C ILE A 50 -0.18 -27.20 9.33
N PHE A 51 1.13 -26.96 9.45
CA PHE A 51 2.15 -27.59 8.61
C PHE A 51 2.97 -28.66 9.36
N GLU A 52 2.77 -28.83 10.67
CA GLU A 52 3.46 -29.82 11.50
C GLU A 52 3.16 -31.28 11.06
N ASP A 53 1.99 -31.52 10.48
CA ASP A 53 1.59 -32.82 9.92
C ASP A 53 2.26 -33.18 8.59
N LEU A 54 3.02 -32.26 8.01
CA LEU A 54 3.79 -32.52 6.80
C LEU A 54 5.16 -33.09 7.19
N ASP A 55 5.50 -34.28 6.71
CA ASP A 55 6.80 -34.96 6.90
C ASP A 55 8.04 -34.10 6.56
N LEU A 56 7.83 -32.95 5.91
CA LEU A 56 8.85 -31.96 5.53
C LEU A 56 9.51 -31.24 6.70
N PHE A 57 8.87 -31.23 7.90
CA PHE A 57 9.41 -30.57 9.11
C PHE A 57 10.21 -31.53 10.01
N ARG A 58 10.36 -32.79 9.63
CA ARG A 58 11.10 -33.79 10.43
C ARG A 58 12.61 -33.54 10.48
N ASP A 59 13.19 -32.97 9.43
CA ASP A 59 14.60 -32.63 9.36
C ASP A 59 14.79 -31.11 9.53
N GLU A 60 15.60 -30.68 10.49
CA GLU A 60 15.87 -29.24 10.76
C GLU A 60 16.29 -28.45 9.50
N ARG A 61 17.09 -29.07 8.63
CA ARG A 61 17.55 -28.47 7.38
C ARG A 61 16.40 -28.26 6.39
N ASN A 62 15.54 -29.24 6.25
CA ASN A 62 14.38 -29.17 5.33
C ASN A 62 13.35 -28.17 5.84
N ALA A 63 13.15 -28.11 7.15
CA ALA A 63 12.28 -27.15 7.81
C ALA A 63 12.73 -25.70 7.59
N LEU A 64 14.05 -25.43 7.67
CA LEU A 64 14.64 -24.12 7.37
C LEU A 64 14.43 -23.72 5.91
N ILE A 65 14.69 -24.60 4.97
CA ILE A 65 14.53 -24.32 3.53
C ILE A 65 13.05 -24.03 3.24
N PHE A 66 12.15 -24.82 3.79
CA PHE A 66 10.72 -24.69 3.58
C PHE A 66 10.16 -23.41 4.20
N SER A 67 10.55 -23.05 5.43
CA SER A 67 10.14 -21.81 6.09
C SER A 67 10.65 -20.58 5.33
N THR A 68 11.87 -20.64 4.80
CA THR A 68 12.44 -19.56 3.96
C THR A 68 11.64 -19.41 2.66
N PHE A 69 11.29 -20.52 2.02
CA PHE A 69 10.50 -20.48 0.79
C PHE A 69 9.09 -19.92 1.02
N ILE A 70 8.43 -20.34 2.10
CA ILE A 70 7.11 -19.80 2.50
C ILE A 70 7.22 -18.29 2.77
N PHE A 71 8.23 -17.86 3.53
CA PHE A 71 8.46 -16.44 3.80
C PHE A 71 8.59 -15.63 2.52
N LEU A 72 9.42 -16.08 1.58
CA LEU A 72 9.60 -15.41 0.29
C LEU A 72 8.31 -15.35 -0.52
N LEU A 73 7.53 -16.43 -0.53
CA LEU A 73 6.26 -16.49 -1.25
C LEU A 73 5.24 -15.51 -0.65
N ILE A 74 5.11 -15.48 0.66
CA ILE A 74 4.22 -14.56 1.39
C ILE A 74 4.65 -13.11 1.14
N ALA A 75 5.95 -12.81 1.22
CA ALA A 75 6.48 -11.49 0.96
C ALA A 75 6.21 -11.06 -0.49
N PHE A 76 6.39 -11.95 -1.46
CA PHE A 76 6.11 -11.68 -2.86
C PHE A 76 4.63 -11.34 -3.09
N ILE A 77 3.71 -12.08 -2.48
CA ILE A 77 2.27 -11.81 -2.56
C ILE A 77 1.95 -10.44 -1.93
N GLY A 78 2.48 -10.13 -0.75
CA GLY A 78 2.28 -8.85 -0.07
C GLY A 78 2.76 -7.67 -0.91
N TYR A 79 3.97 -7.74 -1.47
CA TYR A 79 4.49 -6.70 -2.36
C TYR A 79 3.69 -6.56 -3.65
N SER A 80 3.14 -7.65 -4.19
CA SER A 80 2.27 -7.60 -5.37
C SER A 80 1.00 -6.77 -5.09
N PHE A 81 0.38 -6.94 -3.93
CA PHE A 81 -0.76 -6.11 -3.51
C PHE A 81 -0.36 -4.64 -3.32
N ARG A 82 0.85 -4.36 -2.84
CA ARG A 82 1.36 -2.99 -2.71
C ARG A 82 1.53 -2.31 -4.05
N ILE A 83 2.10 -2.99 -5.04
CA ILE A 83 2.22 -2.48 -6.41
C ILE A 83 0.84 -2.19 -7.00
N LEU A 84 -0.12 -3.10 -6.79
CA LEU A 84 -1.50 -2.91 -7.26
C LEU A 84 -2.14 -1.68 -6.62
N THR A 85 -2.01 -1.49 -5.31
CA THR A 85 -2.53 -0.33 -4.58
C THR A 85 -1.92 0.97 -5.10
N THR A 86 -0.60 1.02 -5.31
CA THR A 86 0.08 2.19 -5.85
C THR A 86 -0.40 2.52 -7.27
N SER A 87 -0.59 1.49 -8.11
CA SER A 87 -1.15 1.65 -9.46
C SER A 87 -2.58 2.19 -9.45
N LEU A 88 -3.41 1.74 -8.52
CA LEU A 88 -4.78 2.24 -8.33
C LEU A 88 -4.79 3.70 -7.86
N ASN A 89 -3.91 4.07 -6.93
CA ASN A 89 -3.74 5.47 -6.49
C ASN A 89 -3.35 6.37 -7.68
N ALA A 90 -2.40 5.93 -8.51
CA ALA A 90 -1.97 6.68 -9.69
C ALA A 90 -3.12 6.86 -10.71
N LYS A 91 -3.85 5.78 -11.00
CA LYS A 91 -5.01 5.84 -11.91
C LYS A 91 -6.12 6.76 -11.38
N LEU A 92 -6.38 6.73 -10.08
CA LEU A 92 -7.38 7.58 -9.46
C LEU A 92 -6.95 9.06 -9.51
N ALA A 93 -5.70 9.36 -9.17
CA ALA A 93 -5.14 10.71 -9.24
C ALA A 93 -5.17 11.27 -10.66
N ALA A 94 -4.72 10.50 -11.65
CA ALA A 94 -4.77 10.88 -13.05
C ALA A 94 -6.20 11.13 -13.52
N GLY A 95 -7.12 10.28 -13.13
CA GLY A 95 -8.51 10.44 -13.47
C GLY A 95 -9.15 11.68 -12.85
N ILE A 96 -8.91 12.00 -11.60
CA ILE A 96 -9.36 13.26 -10.95
C ILE A 96 -8.72 14.46 -11.66
N GLY A 97 -7.44 14.35 -11.98
CA GLY A 97 -6.72 15.37 -12.73
C GLY A 97 -7.36 15.65 -14.09
N THR A 98 -7.71 14.61 -14.85
CA THR A 98 -8.39 14.76 -16.14
C THR A 98 -9.72 15.50 -16.01
N ASP A 99 -10.53 15.17 -15.00
CA ASP A 99 -11.81 15.84 -14.77
C ASP A 99 -11.61 17.33 -14.47
N ILE A 100 -10.64 17.67 -13.61
CA ILE A 100 -10.31 19.05 -13.28
C ILE A 100 -9.79 19.82 -14.51
N SER A 101 -8.93 19.17 -15.31
CA SER A 101 -8.37 19.78 -16.52
C SER A 101 -9.46 20.10 -17.54
N THR A 102 -10.38 19.17 -17.77
CA THR A 102 -11.49 19.35 -18.70
C THR A 102 -12.36 20.52 -18.26
N GLU A 103 -12.73 20.56 -16.98
CA GLU A 103 -13.54 21.64 -16.43
C GLU A 103 -12.84 23.01 -16.52
N LEU A 104 -11.54 23.05 -16.23
CA LEU A 104 -10.74 24.28 -16.37
C LEU A 104 -10.64 24.74 -17.82
N TYR A 105 -10.46 23.80 -18.75
CA TYR A 105 -10.39 24.11 -20.18
C TYR A 105 -11.71 24.66 -20.70
N GLU A 106 -12.84 24.03 -20.36
CA GLU A 106 -14.16 24.52 -20.71
C GLU A 106 -14.40 25.94 -20.15
N ARG A 107 -14.14 26.14 -18.87
CA ARG A 107 -14.29 27.48 -18.24
C ARG A 107 -13.40 28.53 -18.88
N THR A 108 -12.20 28.16 -19.35
CA THR A 108 -11.30 29.08 -20.04
C THR A 108 -11.83 29.44 -21.43
N LEU A 109 -12.36 28.48 -22.16
CA LEU A 109 -12.95 28.73 -23.50
C LEU A 109 -14.16 29.67 -23.48
N TYR A 110 -15.00 29.55 -22.46
CA TYR A 110 -16.23 30.37 -22.32
C TYR A 110 -15.98 31.74 -21.64
N GLN A 111 -14.71 32.15 -21.45
CA GLN A 111 -14.38 33.51 -20.94
C GLN A 111 -14.64 34.56 -21.99
N ASN A 112 -14.95 35.78 -21.51
CA ASN A 112 -15.16 36.93 -22.40
C ASN A 112 -13.92 37.22 -23.25
N TYR A 113 -14.12 37.59 -24.53
CA TYR A 113 -13.07 37.87 -25.49
C TYR A 113 -12.04 38.91 -24.98
N SER A 114 -12.50 39.93 -24.24
CA SER A 114 -11.63 40.93 -23.62
C SER A 114 -10.60 40.34 -22.62
N THR A 115 -10.93 39.22 -22.01
CA THR A 115 -10.01 38.52 -21.10
C THR A 115 -9.00 37.68 -21.88
N HIS A 116 -9.43 37.08 -23.00
CA HIS A 116 -8.54 36.34 -23.90
C HIS A 116 -7.46 37.19 -24.53
N VAL A 117 -7.81 38.36 -24.99
CA VAL A 117 -6.85 39.29 -25.65
C VAL A 117 -5.80 39.83 -24.68
N LYS A 118 -6.14 40.01 -23.41
CA LYS A 118 -5.24 40.51 -22.36
C LYS A 118 -4.32 39.44 -21.75
N ARG A 119 -4.58 38.20 -22.03
CA ARG A 119 -3.85 37.07 -21.44
C ARG A 119 -2.78 36.58 -22.41
N ASP A 120 -1.56 36.47 -21.92
CA ASP A 120 -0.47 35.86 -22.67
C ASP A 120 -0.71 34.36 -22.86
N SER A 121 -0.64 33.87 -24.10
CA SER A 121 -0.83 32.47 -24.45
C SER A 121 0.12 31.53 -23.70
N SER A 122 1.33 31.99 -23.41
CA SER A 122 2.34 31.23 -22.66
C SER A 122 1.90 30.91 -21.24
N VAL A 123 1.18 31.83 -20.58
CA VAL A 123 0.64 31.65 -19.24
C VAL A 123 -0.46 30.60 -19.24
N VAL A 124 -1.32 30.57 -20.26
CA VAL A 124 -2.41 29.58 -20.39
C VAL A 124 -1.81 28.19 -20.64
N VAL A 125 -0.84 28.07 -21.53
CA VAL A 125 -0.16 26.79 -21.81
C VAL A 125 0.57 26.29 -20.57
N SER A 126 1.29 27.14 -19.85
CA SER A 126 1.96 26.77 -18.59
C SER A 126 0.97 26.32 -17.52
N ALA A 127 -0.20 26.95 -17.41
CA ALA A 127 -1.23 26.56 -16.47
C ALA A 127 -1.81 25.17 -16.80
N LEU A 128 -2.05 24.88 -18.09
CA LEU A 128 -2.61 23.63 -18.55
C LEU A 128 -1.61 22.46 -18.54
N THR A 129 -0.30 22.72 -18.58
CA THR A 129 0.72 21.69 -18.59
C THR A 129 1.39 21.54 -17.23
N THR A 130 2.16 22.53 -16.79
CA THR A 130 3.01 22.43 -15.59
C THR A 130 2.19 22.44 -14.31
N LYS A 131 1.28 23.39 -14.14
CA LYS A 131 0.46 23.49 -12.92
C LYS A 131 -0.50 22.32 -12.80
N PHE A 132 -1.02 21.82 -13.92
CA PHE A 132 -1.85 20.63 -13.96
C PHE A 132 -1.08 19.39 -13.47
N THR A 133 0.12 19.15 -14.00
CA THR A 133 0.96 18.02 -13.60
C THR A 133 1.31 18.09 -12.11
N MET A 134 1.63 19.29 -11.60
CA MET A 134 1.86 19.49 -10.17
C MET A 134 0.62 19.15 -9.32
N THR A 135 -0.56 19.54 -9.78
CA THR A 135 -1.83 19.24 -9.08
C THR A 135 -2.10 17.73 -9.03
N VAL A 136 -1.92 17.03 -10.15
CA VAL A 136 -2.09 15.57 -10.21
C VAL A 136 -1.12 14.87 -9.28
N ASN A 137 0.16 15.29 -9.28
CA ASN A 137 1.17 14.74 -8.37
C ASN A 137 0.82 14.99 -6.89
N THR A 138 0.30 16.16 -6.56
CA THR A 138 -0.13 16.47 -5.19
C THR A 138 -1.28 15.57 -4.78
N ILE A 139 -2.27 15.35 -5.64
CA ILE A 139 -3.38 14.45 -5.39
C ILE A 139 -2.88 13.01 -5.20
N PHE A 140 -1.95 12.56 -6.06
CA PHE A 140 -1.35 11.24 -5.94
C PHE A 140 -0.61 11.06 -4.61
N MET A 141 0.23 12.03 -4.22
CA MET A 141 0.95 12.00 -2.94
C MET A 141 0.00 11.99 -1.75
N PHE A 142 -1.11 12.73 -1.82
CA PHE A 142 -2.11 12.74 -0.76
C PHE A 142 -2.84 11.41 -0.64
N LEU A 143 -3.23 10.79 -1.75
CA LEU A 143 -3.82 9.44 -1.75
C LEU A 143 -2.85 8.40 -1.20
N GLN A 144 -1.57 8.50 -1.57
CA GLN A 144 -0.53 7.59 -1.08
C GLN A 144 -0.28 7.78 0.42
N LEU A 145 -0.32 9.01 0.92
CA LEU A 145 -0.20 9.29 2.35
C LEU A 145 -1.34 8.62 3.13
N ILE A 146 -2.59 8.79 2.68
CA ILE A 146 -3.75 8.14 3.32
C ILE A 146 -3.58 6.61 3.30
N SER A 147 -3.16 6.06 2.16
CA SER A 147 -2.92 4.61 2.03
C SER A 147 -1.88 4.12 3.01
N ASN A 148 -0.75 4.82 3.13
CA ASN A 148 0.33 4.45 4.05
C ASN A 148 -0.07 4.59 5.52
N LEU A 149 -0.87 5.61 5.87
CA LEU A 149 -1.41 5.77 7.22
C LEU A 149 -2.34 4.60 7.60
N LEU A 150 -3.22 4.17 6.70
CA LEU A 150 -4.08 3.02 6.93
C LEU A 150 -3.29 1.73 7.12
N ILE A 151 -2.29 1.48 6.27
CA ILE A 151 -1.42 0.31 6.38
C ILE A 151 -0.64 0.34 7.70
N SER A 152 -0.04 1.48 8.06
CA SER A 152 0.66 1.68 9.33
C SER A 152 -0.25 1.42 10.53
N PHE A 153 -1.49 1.87 10.47
CA PHE A 153 -2.48 1.62 11.51
C PHE A 153 -2.75 0.11 11.68
N PHE A 154 -2.90 -0.65 10.58
CA PHE A 154 -3.07 -2.10 10.64
C PHE A 154 -1.85 -2.81 11.22
N ILE A 155 -0.64 -2.39 10.86
CA ILE A 155 0.60 -2.96 11.40
C ILE A 155 0.70 -2.72 12.91
N ILE A 156 0.47 -1.48 13.37
CA ILE A 156 0.50 -1.13 14.80
C ILE A 156 -0.54 -1.94 15.56
N LEU A 157 -1.75 -2.04 15.04
CA LEU A 157 -2.83 -2.80 15.66
C LEU A 157 -2.45 -4.28 15.81
N THR A 158 -1.85 -4.87 14.79
CA THR A 158 -1.40 -6.27 14.83
C THR A 158 -0.27 -6.47 15.84
N LEU A 159 0.71 -5.57 15.88
CA LEU A 159 1.80 -5.64 16.86
C LEU A 159 1.29 -5.55 18.30
N LEU A 160 0.29 -4.69 18.56
CA LEU A 160 -0.34 -4.59 19.88
C LEU A 160 -1.04 -5.91 20.29
N PHE A 161 -1.62 -6.63 19.34
CA PHE A 161 -2.26 -7.93 19.62
C PHE A 161 -1.25 -9.05 19.94
N ILE A 162 -0.03 -8.98 19.37
CA ILE A 162 0.97 -10.04 19.59
C ILE A 162 1.61 -9.90 20.97
N ASN A 163 2.04 -8.72 21.39
CA ASN A 163 2.67 -8.52 22.69
C ASN A 163 2.60 -7.06 23.14
N PHE A 164 1.58 -6.73 23.91
CA PHE A 164 1.31 -5.36 24.34
C PHE A 164 2.48 -4.70 25.07
N TYR A 165 3.13 -5.43 26.00
CA TYR A 165 4.22 -4.86 26.82
C TYR A 165 5.48 -4.57 26.02
N ILE A 166 5.90 -5.46 25.12
CA ILE A 166 7.11 -5.27 24.30
C ILE A 166 6.92 -4.12 23.33
N ASN A 167 5.75 -4.02 22.73
CA ASN A 167 5.44 -2.97 21.76
C ASN A 167 5.28 -1.61 22.42
N LEU A 168 4.79 -1.54 23.65
CA LEU A 168 4.70 -0.30 24.41
C LEU A 168 6.10 0.25 24.75
N ILE A 169 7.04 -0.61 25.10
CA ILE A 169 8.44 -0.23 25.32
C ILE A 169 9.07 0.27 24.02
N ALA A 170 8.88 -0.44 22.90
CA ALA A 170 9.41 -0.04 21.60
C ALA A 170 8.82 1.29 21.07
N PHE A 171 7.63 1.68 21.52
CA PHE A 171 7.00 2.95 21.14
C PHE A 171 7.51 4.13 21.96
N ILE A 172 8.06 3.87 23.16
CA ILE A 172 8.58 4.92 24.09
C ILE A 172 10.05 5.26 23.79
N ILE A 173 10.82 4.32 23.20
CA ILE A 173 12.21 4.51 22.79
C ILE A 173 12.30 5.15 21.42
#